data_1c9f8d669ee576975c0c386beb107bf8
#
_entry.id   1c9f8d669ee576975c0c386beb107bf8
#
_cell.length_a   1.000
_cell.length_b   1.000
_cell.length_c   1.000
_cell.angle_alpha   90.00
_cell.angle_beta   90.00
_cell.angle_gamma   90.00
#
_symmetry.space_group_name_H-M   'P 1'
#
loop_
_entity.id
_entity.type
_entity.pdbx_description
1 polymer ?
#
loop_
_entity_poly.entity_id
_entity_poly.type
_entity_poly.pdbx_seq_one_letter_code
_entity_poly.pdbx_strand_id
1 'polypeptide(L)'
;MANPEPSPLMSEFQHLMIQVRSGNSAEFAVKSNDILLRARSGEHKDSELEALVRMERALFGIGDEERIGTELRWCMDRFNSISPGSLNHGISILNMAAWHRNKGETMMALATHSNLSPSSGHPKQLLGLSRLEVGRMLASLDDLSTAMRHLWAARGFLSESEMVPEALAASLEWLDIALDEVNDIAPRMQERIQNAKPRNESGTTWIPANSQDVREVVEMLLPVLLADVSGTDRADLGLVLDAAEMLEEEGWIASLVEKAEDIQDPRLLELLQS
;
A
#
# COMPACT_ATOMS: atom_id res chain seq x y z
N MET A 1 -23.31 -7.82 -16.59
CA MET A 1 -23.27 -7.01 -17.83
C MET A 1 -21.88 -7.17 -18.40
N ALA A 2 -21.73 -7.53 -19.69
CA ALA A 2 -20.41 -7.58 -20.32
C ALA A 2 -19.83 -6.16 -20.37
N ASN A 3 -18.57 -5.99 -20.00
CA ASN A 3 -17.88 -4.72 -20.20
C ASN A 3 -17.87 -4.42 -21.71
N PRO A 4 -18.20 -3.19 -22.12
CA PRO A 4 -18.10 -2.83 -23.53
C PRO A 4 -16.67 -3.06 -24.01
N GLU A 5 -16.52 -3.55 -25.24
CA GLU A 5 -15.19 -3.72 -25.83
C GLU A 5 -14.47 -2.36 -25.88
N PRO A 6 -13.19 -2.33 -25.53
CA PRO A 6 -12.42 -1.08 -25.58
C PRO A 6 -12.39 -0.51 -27.01
N SER A 7 -12.38 0.81 -27.12
CA SER A 7 -12.26 1.45 -28.42
C SER A 7 -10.93 1.02 -29.12
N PRO A 8 -10.87 1.02 -30.47
CA PRO A 8 -9.61 0.69 -31.17
C PRO A 8 -8.42 1.53 -30.71
N LEU A 9 -8.66 2.80 -30.37
CA LEU A 9 -7.63 3.71 -29.88
C LEU A 9 -7.19 3.37 -28.45
N MET A 10 -8.12 2.96 -27.60
CA MET A 10 -7.82 2.43 -26.26
C MET A 10 -7.00 1.15 -26.35
N SER A 11 -7.35 0.24 -27.26
CA SER A 11 -6.60 -1.00 -27.48
C SER A 11 -5.17 -0.72 -27.97
N GLU A 12 -4.98 0.26 -28.85
CA GLU A 12 -3.67 0.72 -29.31
C GLU A 12 -2.83 1.26 -28.14
N PHE A 13 -3.43 2.06 -27.26
CA PHE A 13 -2.76 2.57 -26.07
C PHE A 13 -2.38 1.45 -25.10
N GLN A 14 -3.27 0.50 -24.85
CA GLN A 14 -2.97 -0.67 -23.99
C GLN A 14 -1.79 -1.49 -24.54
N HIS A 15 -1.73 -1.72 -25.85
CA HIS A 15 -0.58 -2.37 -26.49
C HIS A 15 0.71 -1.59 -26.31
N LEU A 16 0.65 -0.27 -26.46
CA LEU A 16 1.81 0.60 -26.21
C LEU A 16 2.30 0.47 -24.75
N MET A 17 1.39 0.46 -23.78
CA MET A 17 1.75 0.30 -22.37
C MET A 17 2.37 -1.07 -22.07
N ILE A 18 1.91 -2.15 -22.70
CA ILE A 18 2.53 -3.47 -22.58
C ILE A 18 3.98 -3.44 -23.11
N GLN A 19 4.23 -2.81 -24.25
CA GLN A 19 5.58 -2.66 -24.80
C GLN A 19 6.51 -1.89 -23.88
N VAL A 20 6.01 -0.81 -23.29
CA VAL A 20 6.77 0.00 -22.33
C VAL A 20 7.14 -0.80 -21.08
N ARG A 21 6.20 -1.55 -20.53
CA ARG A 21 6.44 -2.42 -19.35
C ARG A 21 7.42 -3.54 -19.63
N SER A 22 7.52 -4.01 -20.87
CA SER A 22 8.53 -4.99 -21.33
C SER A 22 9.90 -4.37 -21.62
N GLY A 23 10.12 -3.08 -21.31
CA GLY A 23 11.40 -2.39 -21.47
C GLY A 23 11.57 -1.61 -22.78
N ASN A 24 10.60 -1.64 -23.68
CA ASN A 24 10.67 -0.90 -24.94
C ASN A 24 9.96 0.46 -24.84
N SER A 25 10.63 1.42 -24.22
CA SER A 25 10.09 2.77 -24.00
C SER A 25 10.48 3.81 -25.06
N ALA A 26 11.38 3.46 -26.00
CA ALA A 26 11.99 4.41 -26.93
C ALA A 26 10.97 5.19 -27.80
N GLU A 27 9.87 4.55 -28.19
CA GLU A 27 8.84 5.14 -29.03
C GLU A 27 7.65 5.73 -28.26
N PHE A 28 7.63 5.56 -26.93
CA PHE A 28 6.47 5.94 -26.10
C PHE A 28 6.12 7.42 -26.26
N ALA A 29 7.11 8.31 -26.26
CA ALA A 29 6.86 9.75 -26.37
C ALA A 29 6.13 10.13 -27.66
N VAL A 30 6.53 9.52 -28.78
CA VAL A 30 5.96 9.80 -30.12
C VAL A 30 4.58 9.17 -30.26
N LYS A 31 4.47 7.86 -30.00
CA LYS A 31 3.21 7.11 -30.15
C LYS A 31 2.13 7.61 -29.20
N SER A 32 2.47 7.88 -27.94
CA SER A 32 1.51 8.44 -26.97
C SER A 32 1.03 9.84 -27.35
N ASN A 33 1.88 10.65 -28.02
CA ASN A 33 1.46 11.95 -28.52
C ASN A 33 0.46 11.83 -29.69
N ASP A 34 0.68 10.90 -30.61
CA ASP A 34 -0.26 10.62 -31.71
C ASP A 34 -1.62 10.17 -31.15
N ILE A 35 -1.62 9.20 -30.23
CA ILE A 35 -2.84 8.75 -29.57
C ILE A 35 -3.55 9.91 -28.87
N LEU A 36 -2.81 10.77 -28.17
CA LEU A 36 -3.37 11.95 -27.47
C LEU A 36 -4.05 12.92 -28.44
N LEU A 37 -3.43 13.20 -29.57
CA LEU A 37 -4.00 14.08 -30.60
C LEU A 37 -5.29 13.48 -31.18
N ARG A 38 -5.30 12.18 -31.45
CA ARG A 38 -6.48 11.46 -31.97
C ARG A 38 -7.60 11.38 -30.93
N ALA A 39 -7.29 11.20 -29.64
CA ALA A 39 -8.27 11.21 -28.57
C ALA A 39 -8.96 12.58 -28.36
N ARG A 40 -8.27 13.67 -28.71
CA ARG A 40 -8.78 15.04 -28.65
C ARG A 40 -9.57 15.47 -29.88
N SER A 41 -9.22 14.93 -31.03
CA SER A 41 -9.75 15.33 -32.34
C SER A 41 -10.66 14.27 -32.90
N GLY A 42 -11.71 14.68 -33.61
CA GLY A 42 -12.56 13.79 -34.36
C GLY A 42 -13.99 13.69 -33.85
N GLU A 43 -14.79 12.89 -34.54
CA GLU A 43 -16.21 12.66 -34.23
C GLU A 43 -16.41 11.94 -32.89
N HIS A 44 -15.36 11.27 -32.37
CA HIS A 44 -15.39 10.49 -31.13
C HIS A 44 -14.30 10.95 -30.16
N LYS A 45 -14.54 12.08 -29.49
CA LYS A 45 -13.68 12.52 -28.39
C LYS A 45 -13.69 11.49 -27.27
N ASP A 46 -12.53 10.92 -26.97
CA ASP A 46 -12.34 10.00 -25.85
C ASP A 46 -11.61 10.72 -24.70
N SER A 47 -12.43 11.32 -23.83
CA SER A 47 -11.93 12.12 -22.70
C SER A 47 -11.26 11.27 -21.62
N GLU A 48 -11.66 10.01 -21.49
CA GLU A 48 -11.04 9.08 -20.53
C GLU A 48 -9.66 8.66 -21.05
N LEU A 49 -9.55 8.29 -22.31
CA LEU A 49 -8.27 7.97 -22.93
C LEU A 49 -7.32 9.19 -22.94
N GLU A 50 -7.83 10.40 -23.22
CA GLU A 50 -7.02 11.61 -23.11
C GLU A 50 -6.39 11.73 -21.71
N ALA A 51 -7.18 11.52 -20.68
CA ALA A 51 -6.70 11.64 -19.29
C ALA A 51 -5.68 10.53 -18.95
N LEU A 52 -5.92 9.28 -19.39
CA LEU A 52 -4.98 8.17 -19.21
C LEU A 52 -3.64 8.45 -19.90
N VAL A 53 -3.67 8.84 -21.17
CA VAL A 53 -2.43 9.12 -21.92
C VAL A 53 -1.65 10.27 -21.30
N ARG A 54 -2.32 11.34 -20.87
CA ARG A 54 -1.66 12.48 -20.19
C ARG A 54 -1.03 12.04 -18.87
N MET A 55 -1.74 11.25 -18.08
CA MET A 55 -1.25 10.75 -16.81
C MET A 55 0.02 9.93 -16.99
N GLU A 56 0.00 8.94 -17.92
CA GLU A 56 1.17 8.10 -18.18
C GLU A 56 2.35 8.91 -18.72
N ARG A 57 2.10 9.87 -19.63
CA ARG A 57 3.17 10.76 -20.12
C ARG A 57 3.80 11.56 -18.97
N ALA A 58 3.01 12.08 -18.04
CA ALA A 58 3.52 12.79 -16.88
C ALA A 58 4.36 11.87 -15.95
N LEU A 59 3.91 10.64 -15.74
CA LEU A 59 4.64 9.64 -14.94
C LEU A 59 5.97 9.22 -15.57
N PHE A 60 6.03 9.17 -16.91
CA PHE A 60 7.27 8.91 -17.66
C PHE A 60 8.15 10.17 -17.85
N GLY A 61 7.80 11.29 -17.21
CA GLY A 61 8.57 12.53 -17.32
C GLY A 61 8.58 13.14 -18.74
N ILE A 62 7.56 12.83 -19.57
CA ILE A 62 7.47 13.35 -20.92
C ILE A 62 6.79 14.72 -20.89
N GLY A 63 7.55 15.74 -21.18
CA GLY A 63 7.10 17.13 -21.21
C GLY A 63 7.94 18.01 -20.29
N ASP A 64 7.33 19.11 -19.83
CA ASP A 64 7.96 20.04 -18.93
C ASP A 64 7.86 19.52 -17.49
N GLU A 65 9.00 19.31 -16.85
CA GLU A 65 9.09 18.78 -15.48
C GLU A 65 8.35 19.67 -14.47
N GLU A 66 8.37 20.97 -14.66
CA GLU A 66 7.65 21.92 -13.80
C GLU A 66 6.13 21.79 -13.90
N ARG A 67 5.64 21.18 -14.97
CA ARG A 67 4.20 20.99 -15.24
C ARG A 67 3.67 19.63 -14.83
N ILE A 68 4.50 18.67 -14.44
CA ILE A 68 4.07 17.32 -14.10
C ILE A 68 2.94 17.35 -13.05
N GLY A 69 3.10 18.08 -11.96
CA GLY A 69 2.07 18.19 -10.93
C GLY A 69 0.76 18.80 -11.45
N THR A 70 0.85 19.78 -12.36
CA THR A 70 -0.33 20.38 -13.00
C THR A 70 -1.05 19.37 -13.91
N GLU A 71 -0.30 18.56 -14.65
CA GLU A 71 -0.86 17.51 -15.50
C GLU A 71 -1.53 16.41 -14.68
N LEU A 72 -0.89 15.94 -13.61
CA LEU A 72 -1.48 14.93 -12.72
C LEU A 72 -2.75 15.44 -12.05
N ARG A 73 -2.76 16.69 -11.57
CA ARG A 73 -3.96 17.32 -11.01
C ARG A 73 -5.08 17.41 -12.04
N TRP A 74 -4.77 17.85 -13.25
CA TRP A 74 -5.76 17.91 -14.31
C TRP A 74 -6.35 16.50 -14.61
N CYS A 75 -5.52 15.46 -14.63
CA CYS A 75 -5.99 14.09 -14.84
C CYS A 75 -6.92 13.63 -13.72
N MET A 76 -6.53 13.88 -12.46
CA MET A 76 -7.35 13.57 -11.28
C MET A 76 -8.72 14.27 -11.34
N ASP A 77 -8.75 15.57 -11.61
CA ASP A 77 -9.99 16.35 -11.74
C ASP A 77 -10.85 15.86 -12.90
N ARG A 78 -10.19 15.45 -14.00
CA ARG A 78 -10.87 14.91 -15.17
C ARG A 78 -11.55 13.57 -14.89
N PHE A 79 -10.84 12.63 -14.27
CA PHE A 79 -11.42 11.34 -13.87
C PHE A 79 -12.52 11.51 -12.83
N ASN A 80 -12.37 12.41 -11.87
CA ASN A 80 -13.42 12.75 -10.93
C ASN A 80 -14.71 13.23 -11.63
N SER A 81 -14.56 13.98 -12.74
CA SER A 81 -15.71 14.50 -13.50
C SER A 81 -16.37 13.47 -14.40
N ILE A 82 -15.61 12.50 -14.94
CA ILE A 82 -16.11 11.51 -15.92
C ILE A 82 -16.62 10.26 -15.21
N SER A 83 -15.84 9.73 -14.27
CA SER A 83 -16.07 8.44 -13.63
C SER A 83 -15.63 8.47 -12.16
N PRO A 84 -16.29 9.26 -11.30
CA PRO A 84 -15.94 9.36 -9.90
C PRO A 84 -15.99 7.99 -9.23
N GLY A 85 -15.00 7.71 -8.36
CA GLY A 85 -14.89 6.42 -7.66
C GLY A 85 -14.38 5.26 -8.51
N SER A 86 -14.12 5.46 -9.81
CA SER A 86 -13.57 4.43 -10.68
C SER A 86 -12.12 4.07 -10.35
N LEU A 87 -11.65 2.96 -10.93
CA LEU A 87 -10.24 2.54 -10.84
C LEU A 87 -9.29 3.66 -11.31
N ASN A 88 -9.56 4.26 -12.49
CA ASN A 88 -8.73 5.31 -13.07
C ASN A 88 -8.71 6.58 -12.21
N HIS A 89 -9.86 6.95 -11.62
CA HIS A 89 -9.93 8.05 -10.67
C HIS A 89 -9.05 7.77 -9.45
N GLY A 90 -9.18 6.60 -8.84
CA GLY A 90 -8.37 6.23 -7.68
C GLY A 90 -6.87 6.14 -7.97
N ILE A 91 -6.47 5.58 -9.13
CA ILE A 91 -5.06 5.57 -9.57
C ILE A 91 -4.52 7.00 -9.74
N SER A 92 -5.31 7.92 -10.30
CA SER A 92 -4.88 9.31 -10.47
C SER A 92 -4.66 10.03 -9.14
N ILE A 93 -5.46 9.72 -8.12
CA ILE A 93 -5.28 10.22 -6.75
C ILE A 93 -3.96 9.67 -6.17
N LEU A 94 -3.71 8.36 -6.28
CA LEU A 94 -2.47 7.75 -5.79
C LEU A 94 -1.23 8.36 -6.46
N ASN A 95 -1.26 8.57 -7.77
CA ASN A 95 -0.16 9.17 -8.51
C ASN A 95 0.09 10.63 -8.11
N MET A 96 -0.96 11.41 -7.90
CA MET A 96 -0.84 12.78 -7.40
C MET A 96 -0.28 12.83 -5.98
N ALA A 97 -0.72 11.92 -5.11
CA ALA A 97 -0.20 11.80 -3.75
C ALA A 97 1.28 11.40 -3.74
N ALA A 98 1.67 10.42 -4.58
CA ALA A 98 3.06 10.02 -4.74
C ALA A 98 3.94 11.15 -5.26
N TRP A 99 3.44 11.97 -6.19
CA TRP A 99 4.15 13.15 -6.68
C TRP A 99 4.41 14.16 -5.54
N HIS A 100 3.40 14.47 -4.72
CA HIS A 100 3.55 15.33 -3.55
C HIS A 100 4.58 14.76 -2.56
N ARG A 101 4.51 13.45 -2.27
CA ARG A 101 5.48 12.79 -1.39
C ARG A 101 6.91 12.92 -1.91
N ASN A 102 7.13 12.69 -3.21
CA ASN A 102 8.44 12.80 -3.84
C ASN A 102 9.01 14.24 -3.84
N LYS A 103 8.15 15.24 -3.74
CA LYS A 103 8.54 16.66 -3.55
C LYS A 103 8.76 17.02 -2.07
N GLY A 104 8.58 16.08 -1.13
CA GLY A 104 8.66 16.35 0.30
C GLY A 104 7.43 17.05 0.88
N GLU A 105 6.35 17.14 0.12
CA GLU A 105 5.11 17.81 0.49
C GLU A 105 4.15 16.82 1.21
N THR A 106 4.61 16.26 2.33
CA THR A 106 3.92 15.16 3.06
C THR A 106 2.46 15.51 3.40
N MET A 107 2.20 16.74 3.88
CA MET A 107 0.83 17.16 4.22
C MET A 107 -0.09 17.24 3.00
N MET A 108 0.45 17.62 1.84
CA MET A 108 -0.31 17.60 0.59
C MET A 108 -0.58 16.19 0.10
N ALA A 109 0.39 15.28 0.28
CA ALA A 109 0.19 13.86 -0.02
C ALA A 109 -0.92 13.26 0.84
N LEU A 110 -0.89 13.47 2.16
CA LEU A 110 -1.93 13.02 3.10
C LEU A 110 -3.31 13.59 2.73
N ALA A 111 -3.39 14.89 2.44
CA ALA A 111 -4.62 15.54 2.00
C ALA A 111 -5.15 14.94 0.67
N THR A 112 -4.24 14.60 -0.25
CA THR A 112 -4.61 13.97 -1.53
C THR A 112 -5.16 12.55 -1.31
N HIS A 113 -4.53 11.75 -0.47
CA HIS A 113 -5.02 10.42 -0.10
C HIS A 113 -6.43 10.45 0.52
N SER A 114 -6.81 11.54 1.20
CA SER A 114 -8.15 11.67 1.80
C SER A 114 -9.30 11.70 0.78
N ASN A 115 -9.01 11.93 -0.51
CA ASN A 115 -10.00 11.84 -1.58
C ASN A 115 -10.37 10.38 -1.92
N LEU A 116 -9.58 9.39 -1.48
CA LEU A 116 -9.92 7.97 -1.62
C LEU A 116 -10.86 7.56 -0.49
N SER A 117 -12.08 7.15 -0.85
CA SER A 117 -13.11 6.78 0.11
C SER A 117 -13.93 5.58 -0.35
N PRO A 118 -14.29 4.66 0.57
CA PRO A 118 -15.25 3.59 0.27
C PRO A 118 -16.62 4.12 -0.17
N SER A 119 -17.06 5.23 0.42
CA SER A 119 -18.36 5.86 0.10
C SER A 119 -18.42 6.43 -1.31
N SER A 120 -17.28 6.73 -1.92
CA SER A 120 -17.17 7.18 -3.31
C SER A 120 -17.11 6.02 -4.30
N GLY A 121 -17.07 4.77 -3.83
CA GLY A 121 -17.04 3.58 -4.68
C GLY A 121 -15.64 3.16 -5.15
N HIS A 122 -14.57 3.73 -4.61
CA HIS A 122 -13.21 3.35 -4.98
C HIS A 122 -12.93 1.87 -4.68
N PRO A 123 -12.23 1.15 -5.57
CA PRO A 123 -11.86 -0.24 -5.39
C PRO A 123 -11.03 -0.49 -4.12
N LYS A 124 -11.28 -1.63 -3.45
CA LYS A 124 -10.62 -1.98 -2.18
C LYS A 124 -9.09 -2.01 -2.28
N GLN A 125 -8.55 -2.51 -3.39
CA GLN A 125 -7.11 -2.52 -3.62
C GLN A 125 -6.48 -1.12 -3.55
N LEU A 126 -7.13 -0.10 -4.11
CA LEU A 126 -6.63 1.27 -4.07
C LEU A 126 -6.79 1.90 -2.68
N LEU A 127 -7.88 1.56 -1.99
CA LEU A 127 -8.07 1.96 -0.59
C LEU A 127 -6.97 1.36 0.29
N GLY A 128 -6.64 0.08 0.09
CA GLY A 128 -5.58 -0.60 0.82
C GLY A 128 -4.20 0.01 0.58
N LEU A 129 -3.82 0.22 -0.68
CA LEU A 129 -2.57 0.89 -1.04
C LEU A 129 -2.49 2.30 -0.46
N SER A 130 -3.57 3.07 -0.55
CA SER A 130 -3.64 4.40 0.05
C SER A 130 -3.43 4.36 1.56
N ARG A 131 -4.08 3.43 2.26
CA ARG A 131 -3.95 3.31 3.71
C ARG A 131 -2.56 2.88 4.15
N LEU A 132 -1.91 1.99 3.38
CA LEU A 132 -0.52 1.60 3.62
C LEU A 132 0.42 2.80 3.52
N GLU A 133 0.34 3.57 2.44
CA GLU A 133 1.17 4.76 2.24
C GLU A 133 0.91 5.85 3.29
N VAL A 134 -0.36 6.06 3.67
CA VAL A 134 -0.71 7.00 4.74
C VAL A 134 -0.15 6.53 6.08
N GLY A 135 -0.23 5.24 6.39
CA GLY A 135 0.36 4.65 7.59
C GLY A 135 1.86 4.92 7.68
N ARG A 136 2.59 4.66 6.59
CA ARG A 136 4.04 4.94 6.48
C ARG A 136 4.39 6.41 6.68
N MET A 137 3.64 7.30 6.05
CA MET A 137 3.86 8.74 6.21
C MET A 137 3.61 9.20 7.65
N LEU A 138 2.55 8.72 8.29
CA LEU A 138 2.23 9.06 9.68
C LEU A 138 3.26 8.48 10.65
N ALA A 139 3.73 7.26 10.43
CA ALA A 139 4.83 6.68 11.20
C ALA A 139 6.10 7.53 11.09
N SER A 140 6.44 8.01 9.89
CA SER A 140 7.59 8.91 9.69
C SER A 140 7.44 10.28 10.34
N LEU A 141 6.22 10.68 10.71
CA LEU A 141 5.89 11.88 11.47
C LEU A 141 5.72 11.61 12.97
N ASP A 142 6.03 10.41 13.43
CA ASP A 142 5.90 9.96 14.82
C ASP A 142 4.43 9.92 15.34
N ASP A 143 3.44 9.95 14.43
CA ASP A 143 2.03 9.72 14.78
C ASP A 143 1.70 8.21 14.70
N LEU A 144 2.36 7.43 15.57
CA LEU A 144 2.28 5.97 15.58
C LEU A 144 0.87 5.46 15.79
N SER A 145 0.11 6.13 16.66
CA SER A 145 -1.27 5.76 16.96
C SER A 145 -2.19 5.85 15.72
N THR A 146 -2.05 6.88 14.92
CA THR A 146 -2.81 7.04 13.69
C THR A 146 -2.26 6.15 12.58
N ALA A 147 -0.93 5.98 12.50
CA ALA A 147 -0.28 5.07 11.58
C ALA A 147 -0.81 3.64 11.71
N MET A 148 -0.87 3.11 12.93
CA MET A 148 -1.39 1.77 13.22
C MET A 148 -2.84 1.57 12.75
N ARG A 149 -3.70 2.58 12.91
CA ARG A 149 -5.08 2.52 12.37
C ARG A 149 -5.11 2.37 10.86
N HIS A 150 -4.24 3.11 10.17
CA HIS A 150 -4.15 3.05 8.71
C HIS A 150 -3.56 1.72 8.25
N LEU A 151 -2.49 1.24 8.87
CA LEU A 151 -1.87 -0.05 8.54
C LEU A 151 -2.84 -1.22 8.78
N TRP A 152 -3.59 -1.19 9.88
CA TRP A 152 -4.63 -2.19 10.14
C TRP A 152 -5.71 -2.20 9.06
N ALA A 153 -6.21 -1.03 8.66
CA ALA A 153 -7.18 -0.93 7.58
C ALA A 153 -6.60 -1.36 6.23
N ALA A 154 -5.33 -1.03 5.96
CA ALA A 154 -4.62 -1.47 4.76
C ALA A 154 -4.57 -2.99 4.66
N ARG A 155 -4.13 -3.68 5.74
CA ARG A 155 -4.11 -5.14 5.83
C ARG A 155 -5.44 -5.76 5.42
N GLY A 156 -6.54 -5.25 5.96
CA GLY A 156 -7.88 -5.75 5.65
C GLY A 156 -8.27 -5.58 4.18
N PHE A 157 -8.14 -4.36 3.65
CA PHE A 157 -8.49 -4.08 2.25
C PHE A 157 -7.61 -4.85 1.26
N LEU A 158 -6.31 -4.97 1.54
CA LEU A 158 -5.36 -5.65 0.66
C LEU A 158 -5.59 -7.18 0.68
N SER A 159 -5.83 -7.77 1.84
CA SER A 159 -6.19 -9.18 1.95
C SER A 159 -7.49 -9.52 1.20
N GLU A 160 -8.52 -8.68 1.34
CA GLU A 160 -9.79 -8.85 0.62
C GLU A 160 -9.67 -8.66 -0.90
N SER A 161 -8.57 -8.08 -1.36
CA SER A 161 -8.27 -7.81 -2.77
C SER A 161 -7.22 -8.74 -3.35
N GLU A 162 -6.83 -9.80 -2.60
CA GLU A 162 -5.82 -10.78 -2.99
C GLU A 162 -4.43 -10.17 -3.28
N MET A 163 -4.15 -8.98 -2.74
CA MET A 163 -2.85 -8.32 -2.80
C MET A 163 -1.96 -8.80 -1.65
N VAL A 164 -1.55 -10.05 -1.73
CA VAL A 164 -0.85 -10.77 -0.64
C VAL A 164 0.46 -10.08 -0.21
N PRO A 165 1.37 -9.69 -1.12
CA PRO A 165 2.63 -9.04 -0.72
C PRO A 165 2.41 -7.72 0.03
N GLU A 166 1.47 -6.90 -0.43
CA GLU A 166 1.17 -5.62 0.19
C GLU A 166 0.42 -5.78 1.52
N ALA A 167 -0.44 -6.79 1.64
CA ALA A 167 -1.11 -7.14 2.89
C ALA A 167 -0.08 -7.63 3.93
N LEU A 168 0.91 -8.42 3.50
CA LEU A 168 2.02 -8.87 4.32
C LEU A 168 2.84 -7.66 4.83
N ALA A 169 3.24 -6.76 3.93
CA ALA A 169 3.97 -5.54 4.30
C ALA A 169 3.19 -4.69 5.30
N ALA A 170 1.89 -4.47 5.09
CA ALA A 170 1.05 -3.72 6.02
C ALA A 170 0.97 -4.38 7.40
N SER A 171 0.98 -5.70 7.45
CA SER A 171 0.92 -6.49 8.69
C SER A 171 2.22 -6.44 9.46
N LEU A 172 3.36 -6.57 8.77
CA LEU A 172 4.69 -6.48 9.36
C LEU A 172 4.96 -5.08 9.90
N GLU A 173 4.69 -4.04 9.14
CA GLU A 173 4.84 -2.66 9.58
C GLU A 173 3.91 -2.32 10.75
N TRP A 174 2.71 -2.90 10.79
CA TRP A 174 1.83 -2.76 11.95
C TRP A 174 2.38 -3.47 13.18
N LEU A 175 2.90 -4.69 13.02
CA LEU A 175 3.47 -5.49 14.10
C LEU A 175 4.72 -4.83 14.67
N ASP A 176 5.61 -4.32 13.83
CA ASP A 176 6.81 -3.58 14.23
C ASP A 176 6.46 -2.40 15.15
N ILE A 177 5.52 -1.56 14.76
CA ILE A 177 5.05 -0.45 15.61
C ILE A 177 4.37 -0.96 16.89
N ALA A 178 3.61 -2.07 16.80
CA ALA A 178 2.94 -2.64 17.95
C ALA A 178 3.90 -3.17 19.01
N LEU A 179 5.05 -3.70 18.57
CA LEU A 179 6.09 -4.28 19.41
C LEU A 179 7.17 -3.27 19.82
N ASP A 180 7.20 -2.08 19.20
CA ASP A 180 8.24 -1.08 19.49
C ASP A 180 8.15 -0.59 20.95
N GLU A 181 9.26 -0.66 21.64
CA GLU A 181 9.43 -0.12 22.99
C GLU A 181 9.61 1.40 22.93
N VAL A 182 8.51 2.13 22.96
CA VAL A 182 8.55 3.58 22.95
C VAL A 182 9.06 4.11 24.30
N ASN A 183 10.33 4.50 24.33
CA ASN A 183 11.07 5.26 25.36
C ASN A 183 10.68 5.07 26.84
N ASP A 184 11.60 5.39 27.76
CA ASP A 184 11.51 5.20 29.22
C ASP A 184 10.29 5.85 29.93
N ILE A 185 9.48 6.61 29.23
CA ILE A 185 8.32 7.33 29.77
C ILE A 185 6.99 6.61 29.45
N ALA A 186 6.96 5.78 28.40
CA ALA A 186 5.76 5.02 28.03
C ALA A 186 5.64 3.73 28.84
N PRO A 187 4.43 3.26 29.14
CA PRO A 187 4.23 1.93 29.70
C PRO A 187 4.91 0.89 28.85
N ARG A 188 5.52 -0.12 29.48
CA ARG A 188 6.09 -1.24 28.72
C ARG A 188 5.05 -1.85 27.80
N MET A 189 5.50 -2.35 26.66
CA MET A 189 4.63 -2.97 25.66
C MET A 189 3.68 -4.01 26.27
N GLN A 190 4.17 -4.88 27.15
CA GLN A 190 3.36 -5.83 27.90
C GLN A 190 2.21 -5.16 28.67
N GLU A 191 2.46 -4.04 29.33
CA GLU A 191 1.44 -3.29 30.07
C GLU A 191 0.43 -2.64 29.13
N ARG A 192 0.89 -2.13 27.98
CA ARG A 192 0.01 -1.56 26.96
C ARG A 192 -0.94 -2.61 26.37
N ILE A 193 -0.40 -3.78 26.03
CA ILE A 193 -1.18 -4.88 25.46
C ILE A 193 -2.16 -5.45 26.47
N GLN A 194 -1.75 -5.66 27.73
CA GLN A 194 -2.62 -6.17 28.78
C GLN A 194 -3.75 -5.20 29.14
N ASN A 195 -3.50 -3.90 29.06
CA ASN A 195 -4.47 -2.86 29.44
C ASN A 195 -5.29 -2.35 28.24
N ALA A 196 -4.93 -2.72 27.01
CA ALA A 196 -5.66 -2.30 25.82
C ALA A 196 -7.02 -3.00 25.73
N LYS A 197 -8.05 -2.23 25.39
CA LYS A 197 -9.38 -2.79 25.13
C LYS A 197 -9.46 -3.32 23.71
N PRO A 198 -10.18 -4.41 23.48
CA PRO A 198 -10.46 -4.90 22.14
C PRO A 198 -11.08 -3.80 21.26
N ARG A 199 -10.67 -3.73 20.01
CA ARG A 199 -11.18 -2.71 19.05
C ARG A 199 -12.70 -2.69 18.95
N ASN A 200 -13.32 -3.85 19.02
CA ASN A 200 -14.76 -4.02 18.87
C ASN A 200 -15.58 -3.52 20.08
N GLU A 201 -14.96 -3.32 21.22
CA GLU A 201 -15.64 -2.84 22.42
C GLU A 201 -15.71 -1.32 22.51
N SER A 202 -14.83 -0.60 21.82
CA SER A 202 -14.71 0.85 21.92
C SER A 202 -15.57 1.63 20.94
N GLY A 203 -16.28 0.97 20.05
CA GLY A 203 -17.10 1.64 19.04
C GLY A 203 -16.24 2.29 17.95
N THR A 204 -16.17 3.60 17.94
CA THR A 204 -15.47 4.37 16.88
C THR A 204 -14.05 4.78 17.23
N THR A 205 -13.63 4.63 18.47
CA THR A 205 -12.32 5.09 18.93
C THR A 205 -11.28 4.01 18.69
N TRP A 206 -10.20 4.38 18.01
CA TRP A 206 -9.05 3.49 17.91
C TRP A 206 -8.42 3.26 19.27
N ILE A 207 -7.92 2.07 19.48
CA ILE A 207 -7.21 1.65 20.68
C ILE A 207 -5.84 1.08 20.30
N PRO A 208 -4.85 1.16 21.18
CA PRO A 208 -3.56 0.50 20.99
C PRO A 208 -3.73 -1.01 20.74
N ALA A 209 -2.77 -1.61 20.08
CA ALA A 209 -2.72 -3.05 19.89
C ALA A 209 -2.90 -3.79 21.21
N ASN A 210 -3.72 -4.82 21.21
CA ASN A 210 -3.90 -5.73 22.34
C ASN A 210 -3.36 -7.11 21.96
N SER A 211 -3.26 -8.02 22.94
CA SER A 211 -2.73 -9.36 22.73
C SER A 211 -3.46 -10.15 21.65
N GLN A 212 -4.76 -9.96 21.51
CA GLN A 212 -5.56 -10.64 20.49
C GLN A 212 -5.26 -10.10 19.08
N ASP A 213 -5.10 -8.78 18.93
CA ASP A 213 -4.72 -8.17 17.65
C ASP A 213 -3.34 -8.66 17.20
N VAL A 214 -2.38 -8.76 18.12
CA VAL A 214 -1.03 -9.30 17.83
C VAL A 214 -1.12 -10.76 17.41
N ARG A 215 -1.90 -11.60 18.13
CA ARG A 215 -2.12 -13.00 17.73
C ARG A 215 -2.69 -13.12 16.34
N GLU A 216 -3.74 -12.36 16.03
CA GLU A 216 -4.38 -12.39 14.71
C GLU A 216 -3.39 -12.06 13.59
N VAL A 217 -2.50 -11.08 13.82
CA VAL A 217 -1.48 -10.71 12.84
C VAL A 217 -0.44 -11.80 12.69
N VAL A 218 0.12 -12.33 13.79
CA VAL A 218 1.16 -13.37 13.74
C VAL A 218 0.63 -14.67 13.15
N GLU A 219 -0.57 -15.11 13.53
CA GLU A 219 -1.19 -16.30 12.95
C GLU A 219 -1.39 -16.21 11.43
N MET A 220 -1.60 -15.01 10.91
CA MET A 220 -1.68 -14.77 9.47
C MET A 220 -0.28 -14.73 8.82
N LEU A 221 0.70 -14.11 9.47
CA LEU A 221 2.06 -13.92 8.95
C LEU A 221 2.87 -15.22 8.95
N LEU A 222 2.85 -15.96 10.06
CA LEU A 222 3.72 -17.09 10.29
C LEU A 222 3.69 -18.15 9.18
N PRO A 223 2.54 -18.61 8.68
CA PRO A 223 2.51 -19.59 7.59
C PRO A 223 3.14 -19.08 6.30
N VAL A 224 3.00 -17.78 6.00
CA VAL A 224 3.54 -17.17 4.79
C VAL A 224 5.05 -17.02 4.90
N LEU A 225 5.55 -16.56 6.04
CA LEU A 225 6.98 -16.39 6.30
C LEU A 225 7.71 -17.73 6.32
N LEU A 226 7.11 -18.76 6.94
CA LEU A 226 7.68 -20.11 6.99
C LEU A 226 7.67 -20.85 5.64
N ALA A 227 6.82 -20.41 4.68
CA ALA A 227 6.78 -21.02 3.35
C ALA A 227 8.02 -20.67 2.50
N ASP A 228 8.64 -19.51 2.72
CA ASP A 228 9.87 -19.07 2.05
C ASP A 228 10.82 -18.36 3.02
N VAL A 229 11.34 -19.11 3.96
CA VAL A 229 12.27 -18.61 5.00
C VAL A 229 13.56 -18.06 4.40
N SER A 230 14.01 -18.61 3.27
CA SER A 230 15.25 -18.17 2.62
C SER A 230 15.10 -16.84 1.88
N GLY A 231 13.91 -16.51 1.42
CA GLY A 231 13.58 -15.26 0.73
C GLY A 231 13.03 -14.18 1.66
N THR A 232 12.69 -14.52 2.92
CA THR A 232 12.12 -13.61 3.89
C THR A 232 13.19 -12.73 4.52
N ASP A 233 12.91 -11.45 4.72
CA ASP A 233 13.77 -10.57 5.49
C ASP A 233 13.74 -11.02 6.97
N ARG A 234 14.88 -11.09 7.56
CA ARG A 234 15.14 -11.66 8.90
C ARG A 234 14.59 -10.80 10.03
N ALA A 235 14.42 -9.50 9.75
CA ALA A 235 13.72 -8.60 10.63
C ALA A 235 12.27 -9.07 10.84
N ASP A 236 11.64 -9.62 9.80
CA ASP A 236 10.25 -10.09 9.85
C ASP A 236 10.07 -11.31 10.76
N LEU A 237 10.99 -12.26 10.70
CA LEU A 237 11.00 -13.42 11.60
C LEU A 237 11.33 -13.03 13.05
N GLY A 238 12.21 -12.05 13.25
CA GLY A 238 12.48 -11.47 14.57
C GLY A 238 11.24 -10.90 15.22
N LEU A 239 10.40 -10.18 14.48
CA LEU A 239 9.13 -9.65 14.98
C LEU A 239 8.17 -10.76 15.45
N VAL A 240 8.14 -11.88 14.74
CA VAL A 240 7.33 -13.03 15.15
C VAL A 240 7.87 -13.66 16.45
N LEU A 241 9.20 -13.75 16.58
CA LEU A 241 9.84 -14.26 17.79
C LEU A 241 9.57 -13.35 18.99
N ASP A 242 9.73 -12.03 18.83
CA ASP A 242 9.45 -11.05 19.87
C ASP A 242 7.98 -11.12 20.33
N ALA A 243 7.05 -11.30 19.38
CA ALA A 243 5.64 -11.49 19.68
C ALA A 243 5.38 -12.81 20.40
N ALA A 244 6.07 -13.89 20.02
CA ALA A 244 5.93 -15.21 20.64
C ALA A 244 6.41 -15.20 22.10
N GLU A 245 7.56 -14.61 22.36
CA GLU A 245 8.10 -14.47 23.72
C GLU A 245 7.19 -13.61 24.61
N MET A 246 6.72 -12.48 24.07
CA MET A 246 5.86 -11.56 24.80
C MET A 246 4.50 -12.18 25.18
N LEU A 247 3.94 -13.01 24.29
CA LEU A 247 2.63 -13.63 24.47
C LEU A 247 2.71 -15.04 25.08
N GLU A 248 3.92 -15.53 25.36
CA GLU A 248 4.20 -16.88 25.87
C GLU A 248 3.65 -17.98 24.92
N GLU A 249 3.79 -17.76 23.59
CA GLU A 249 3.30 -18.67 22.56
C GLU A 249 4.40 -19.63 22.08
N GLU A 250 4.68 -20.65 22.92
CA GLU A 250 5.71 -21.67 22.64
C GLU A 250 5.53 -22.38 21.27
N GLY A 251 4.29 -22.49 20.79
CA GLY A 251 3.99 -23.14 19.50
C GLY A 251 4.56 -22.35 18.30
N TRP A 252 4.62 -21.05 18.37
CA TRP A 252 5.23 -20.23 17.31
C TRP A 252 6.75 -20.35 17.32
N ILE A 253 7.34 -20.36 18.51
CA ILE A 253 8.80 -20.60 18.68
C ILE A 253 9.15 -21.99 18.12
N ALA A 254 8.38 -23.01 18.47
CA ALA A 254 8.61 -24.37 17.95
C ALA A 254 8.56 -24.42 16.42
N SER A 255 7.61 -23.70 15.80
CA SER A 255 7.51 -23.62 14.33
C SER A 255 8.72 -22.94 13.68
N LEU A 256 9.29 -21.92 14.33
CA LEU A 256 10.53 -21.29 13.87
C LEU A 256 11.75 -22.21 14.04
N VAL A 257 11.82 -22.94 15.16
CA VAL A 257 12.91 -23.90 15.43
C VAL A 257 12.90 -25.05 14.40
N GLU A 258 11.74 -25.55 13.99
CA GLU A 258 11.61 -26.56 12.94
C GLU A 258 12.21 -26.11 11.59
N LYS A 259 12.27 -24.82 11.36
CA LYS A 259 12.82 -24.19 10.15
C LYS A 259 14.23 -23.63 10.34
N ALA A 260 14.83 -23.82 11.49
CA ALA A 260 16.13 -23.24 11.83
C ALA A 260 17.25 -23.58 10.82
N GLU A 261 17.23 -24.77 10.22
CA GLU A 261 18.21 -25.18 9.21
C GLU A 261 18.13 -24.34 7.91
N ASP A 262 16.96 -23.82 7.59
CA ASP A 262 16.70 -23.00 6.40
C ASP A 262 16.97 -21.51 6.66
N ILE A 263 17.05 -21.10 7.94
CA ILE A 263 17.30 -19.70 8.35
C ILE A 263 18.77 -19.36 8.19
N GLN A 264 19.06 -18.33 7.43
CA GLN A 264 20.44 -17.91 7.16
C GLN A 264 20.97 -16.84 8.13
N ASP A 265 20.12 -16.23 8.96
CA ASP A 265 20.55 -15.19 9.90
C ASP A 265 21.17 -15.78 11.17
N PRO A 266 22.47 -15.53 11.41
CA PRO A 266 23.15 -16.02 12.61
C PRO A 266 22.52 -15.50 13.91
N ARG A 267 22.02 -14.25 13.91
CA ARG A 267 21.44 -13.64 15.12
C ARG A 267 20.11 -14.30 15.47
N LEU A 268 19.28 -14.57 14.47
CA LEU A 268 18.02 -15.27 14.70
C LEU A 268 18.27 -16.71 15.16
N LEU A 269 19.28 -17.39 14.59
CA LEU A 269 19.68 -18.73 15.02
C LEU A 269 20.21 -18.76 16.46
N GLU A 270 20.98 -17.77 16.89
CA GLU A 270 21.43 -17.63 18.28
C GLU A 270 20.24 -17.47 19.25
N LEU A 271 19.25 -16.65 18.88
CA LEU A 271 18.05 -16.46 19.69
C LEU A 271 17.20 -17.73 19.80
N LEU A 272 17.08 -18.50 18.73
CA LEU A 272 16.30 -19.76 18.74
C LEU A 272 17.01 -20.90 19.49
N GLN A 273 18.31 -20.79 19.78
CA GLN A 273 19.10 -21.79 20.49
C GLN A 273 19.28 -21.47 21.98
N SER A 274 18.91 -20.25 22.41
CA SER A 274 18.99 -19.78 23.81
C SER A 274 17.73 -20.15 24.59
#